data_c7bad61569b12ed7ec8571e355cb6830
#
_entry.id   c7bad61569b12ed7ec8571e355cb6830
#
_cell.length_a   1.000
_cell.length_b   1.000
_cell.length_c   1.000
_cell.angle_alpha   90.00
_cell.angle_beta   90.00
_cell.angle_gamma   90.00
#
_symmetry.space_group_name_H-M   'P 1'
#
loop_
_entity.id
_entity.type
_entity.pdbx_description
1 polymer ?
#
loop_
_entity_poly.entity_id
_entity_poly.type
_entity_poly.pdbx_seq_one_letter_code
_entity_poly.pdbx_strand_id
1 'polypeptide(L)'
;MKHTIYIAGPMRGKENNNETAFHNAEKRLNRRGFTVINPLNIGRSIASDEIIAGNADLLKTVMKIERMLIRHCDAIYLLEGWKESDGVKAELVTAIGFDCMIFLESEDIEARQEKEHKNGRTPWDHDGAETPGAGVHS
;
A
#
# COMPACT_ATOMS: atom_id res chain seq x y z
N MET A 1 -12.44 3.48 13.85
CA MET A 1 -11.54 2.40 13.39
C MET A 1 -10.63 2.92 12.29
N LYS A 2 -9.36 2.57 12.34
CA LYS A 2 -8.40 2.98 11.32
C LYS A 2 -8.51 2.09 10.09
N HIS A 3 -8.29 2.69 8.93
CA HIS A 3 -8.17 1.92 7.70
C HIS A 3 -6.72 1.47 7.52
N THR A 4 -6.55 0.32 6.89
CA THR A 4 -5.23 -0.27 6.61
C THR A 4 -4.85 -0.01 5.17
N ILE A 5 -3.63 0.47 4.97
CA ILE A 5 -3.12 0.80 3.65
C ILE A 5 -1.79 0.10 3.40
N TYR A 6 -1.65 -0.45 2.22
CA TYR A 6 -0.45 -1.14 1.78
C TYR A 6 0.36 -0.24 0.85
N ILE A 7 1.64 -0.08 1.12
CA ILE A 7 2.50 0.72 0.24
C ILE A 7 3.09 -0.18 -0.85
N ALA A 8 2.87 0.18 -2.10
CA ALA A 8 3.42 -0.55 -3.23
C ALA A 8 4.34 0.37 -4.03
N GLY A 9 5.55 -0.09 -4.30
CA GLY A 9 6.51 0.72 -5.05
C GLY A 9 7.67 -0.11 -5.55
N PRO A 10 8.43 0.44 -6.51
CA PRO A 10 9.56 -0.28 -7.08
C PRO A 10 10.68 -0.46 -6.06
N MET A 11 11.24 -1.66 -6.00
CA MET A 11 12.36 -1.98 -5.12
C MET A 11 13.60 -2.36 -5.92
N ARG A 12 13.46 -3.26 -6.88
CA ARG A 12 14.60 -3.75 -7.65
C ARG A 12 15.25 -2.64 -8.44
N GLY A 13 16.57 -2.63 -8.46
CA GLY A 13 17.32 -1.62 -9.17
C GLY A 13 17.35 -0.27 -8.50
N LYS A 14 16.75 -0.15 -7.33
CA LYS A 14 16.78 1.08 -6.53
C LYS A 14 17.76 0.93 -5.39
N GLU A 15 18.42 2.03 -5.03
CA GLU A 15 19.33 2.05 -3.89
C GLU A 15 18.59 1.63 -2.62
N ASN A 16 19.15 0.68 -1.90
CA ASN A 16 18.56 0.11 -0.67
C ASN A 16 17.09 -0.27 -0.86
N ASN A 17 16.74 -0.84 -2.02
CA ASN A 17 15.37 -1.23 -2.34
C ASN A 17 14.36 -0.10 -2.19
N ASN A 18 14.81 1.13 -2.49
CA ASN A 18 13.94 2.30 -2.42
C ASN A 18 13.47 2.64 -1.00
N GLU A 19 14.27 2.28 -0.01
CA GLU A 19 13.91 2.39 1.41
C GLU A 19 13.41 3.79 1.79
N THR A 20 14.08 4.83 1.33
CA THR A 20 13.74 6.20 1.70
C THR A 20 12.31 6.55 1.27
N ALA A 21 11.93 6.17 0.05
CA ALA A 21 10.58 6.45 -0.45
C ALA A 21 9.52 5.71 0.37
N PHE A 22 9.79 4.44 0.71
CA PHE A 22 8.87 3.66 1.54
C PHE A 22 8.74 4.25 2.95
N HIS A 23 9.84 4.63 3.58
CA HIS A 23 9.81 5.22 4.92
C HIS A 23 9.08 6.56 4.94
N ASN A 24 9.33 7.39 3.95
CA ASN A 24 8.67 8.69 3.88
C ASN A 24 7.16 8.52 3.69
N ALA A 25 6.76 7.59 2.85
CA ALA A 25 5.34 7.29 2.64
C ALA A 25 4.70 6.78 3.93
N GLU A 26 5.39 5.87 4.62
CA GLU A 26 4.88 5.33 5.89
C GLU A 26 4.63 6.44 6.90
N LYS A 27 5.57 7.37 7.03
CA LYS A 27 5.42 8.49 7.96
C LYS A 27 4.23 9.37 7.59
N ARG A 28 4.06 9.67 6.30
CA ARG A 28 2.94 10.50 5.85
C ARG A 28 1.60 9.84 6.14
N LEU A 29 1.52 8.55 5.82
CA LEU A 29 0.26 7.79 5.98
C LEU A 29 -0.07 7.58 7.45
N ASN A 30 0.94 7.32 8.29
CA ASN A 30 0.73 7.23 9.73
C ASN A 30 0.17 8.53 10.29
N ARG A 31 0.69 9.67 9.84
CA ARG A 31 0.18 10.98 10.29
C ARG A 31 -1.26 11.21 9.87
N ARG A 32 -1.69 10.57 8.78
CA ARG A 32 -3.07 10.68 8.32
C ARG A 32 -4.00 9.69 9.03
N GLY A 33 -3.49 8.89 9.93
CA GLY A 33 -4.31 7.98 10.73
C GLY A 33 -4.43 6.57 10.17
N PHE A 34 -3.72 6.24 9.10
CA PHE A 34 -3.76 4.88 8.57
C PHE A 34 -2.94 3.93 9.43
N THR A 35 -3.35 2.66 9.43
CA THR A 35 -2.48 1.56 9.81
C THR A 35 -1.73 1.16 8.55
N VAL A 36 -0.41 1.25 8.57
CA VAL A 36 0.41 1.12 7.35
C VAL A 36 1.10 -0.22 7.30
N ILE A 37 1.01 -0.88 6.14
CA ILE A 37 1.81 -2.08 5.86
C ILE A 37 2.89 -1.67 4.87
N ASN A 38 4.14 -1.75 5.31
CA ASN A 38 5.32 -1.46 4.51
C ASN A 38 5.98 -2.79 4.13
N PRO A 39 5.97 -3.18 2.84
CA PRO A 39 6.48 -4.49 2.43
C PRO A 39 7.97 -4.68 2.66
N LEU A 40 8.77 -3.61 2.76
CA LEU A 40 10.18 -3.77 3.11
C LEU A 40 10.33 -4.43 4.47
N ASN A 41 9.49 -4.05 5.43
CA ASN A 41 9.54 -4.63 6.77
C ASN A 41 9.16 -6.11 6.74
N ILE A 42 8.24 -6.49 5.88
CA ILE A 42 7.81 -7.88 5.75
C ILE A 42 8.97 -8.74 5.26
N GLY A 43 9.58 -8.37 4.15
CA GLY A 43 10.70 -9.12 3.60
C GLY A 43 11.87 -9.20 4.57
N ARG A 44 12.24 -8.08 5.17
CA ARG A 44 13.38 -8.01 6.09
C ARG A 44 13.15 -8.77 7.38
N SER A 45 11.91 -9.00 7.76
CA SER A 45 11.62 -9.84 8.92
C SER A 45 11.85 -11.32 8.62
N ILE A 46 11.90 -11.71 7.34
CA ILE A 46 12.13 -13.08 6.92
C ILE A 46 13.61 -13.33 6.68
N ALA A 47 14.28 -12.46 5.90
CA ALA A 47 15.68 -12.59 5.55
C ALA A 47 16.21 -11.24 5.06
N SER A 48 17.53 -11.14 4.90
CA SER A 48 18.13 -9.93 4.34
C SER A 48 17.73 -9.75 2.88
N ASP A 49 17.82 -8.51 2.40
CA ASP A 49 17.46 -8.18 1.02
C ASP A 49 18.28 -9.01 0.02
N GLU A 50 19.58 -9.23 0.30
CA GLU A 50 20.47 -9.99 -0.56
C GLU A 50 20.07 -11.46 -0.64
N ILE A 51 19.68 -12.04 0.49
CA ILE A 51 19.24 -13.44 0.53
C ILE A 51 17.96 -13.62 -0.28
N ILE A 52 17.00 -12.71 -0.10
CA ILE A 52 15.73 -12.78 -0.83
C ILE A 52 15.97 -12.61 -2.34
N ALA A 53 16.78 -11.63 -2.73
CA ALA A 53 17.06 -11.38 -4.14
C ALA A 53 17.80 -12.55 -4.80
N GLY A 54 18.63 -13.29 -4.04
CA GLY A 54 19.39 -14.40 -4.56
C GLY A 54 18.68 -15.74 -4.55
N ASN A 55 17.42 -15.80 -4.08
CA ASN A 55 16.69 -17.04 -3.96
C ASN A 55 15.28 -16.88 -4.55
N ALA A 56 15.09 -17.40 -5.77
CA ALA A 56 13.83 -17.23 -6.50
C ALA A 56 12.62 -17.81 -5.76
N ASP A 57 12.79 -18.94 -5.08
CA ASP A 57 11.69 -19.55 -4.35
C ASP A 57 11.30 -18.72 -3.13
N LEU A 58 12.29 -18.19 -2.44
CA LEU A 58 12.05 -17.34 -1.29
C LEU A 58 11.38 -16.03 -1.72
N LEU A 59 11.82 -15.45 -2.82
CA LEU A 59 11.21 -14.27 -3.38
C LEU A 59 9.73 -14.52 -3.70
N LYS A 60 9.42 -15.66 -4.32
CA LYS A 60 8.02 -16.01 -4.61
C LYS A 60 7.19 -16.13 -3.35
N THR A 61 7.77 -16.68 -2.29
CA THR A 61 7.09 -16.82 -1.01
C THR A 61 6.79 -15.46 -0.40
N VAL A 62 7.77 -14.55 -0.41
CA VAL A 62 7.57 -13.19 0.09
C VAL A 62 6.47 -12.49 -0.69
N MET A 63 6.49 -12.61 -2.02
CA MET A 63 5.46 -12.00 -2.87
C MET A 63 4.07 -12.56 -2.58
N LYS A 64 3.96 -13.85 -2.29
CA LYS A 64 2.69 -14.46 -1.89
C LYS A 64 2.17 -13.88 -0.59
N ILE A 65 3.06 -13.73 0.39
CA ILE A 65 2.70 -13.14 1.68
C ILE A 65 2.19 -11.73 1.49
N GLU A 66 2.87 -10.96 0.65
CA GLU A 66 2.48 -9.58 0.37
C GLU A 66 1.08 -9.51 -0.25
N ARG A 67 0.80 -10.38 -1.22
CA ARG A 67 -0.54 -10.41 -1.83
C ARG A 67 -1.62 -10.83 -0.84
N MET A 68 -1.30 -11.75 0.06
CA MET A 68 -2.24 -12.12 1.11
C MET A 68 -2.55 -10.96 2.03
N LEU A 69 -1.55 -10.13 2.33
CA LEU A 69 -1.78 -8.95 3.15
C LEU A 69 -2.65 -7.92 2.44
N ILE A 70 -2.44 -7.72 1.15
CA ILE A 70 -3.25 -6.79 0.36
C ILE A 70 -4.73 -7.14 0.43
N ARG A 71 -5.07 -8.43 0.45
CA ARG A 71 -6.48 -8.87 0.56
C ARG A 71 -7.17 -8.31 1.79
N HIS A 72 -6.42 -8.02 2.83
CA HIS A 72 -6.96 -7.53 4.10
C HIS A 72 -6.80 -6.02 4.26
N CYS A 73 -6.32 -5.33 3.24
CA CYS A 73 -6.16 -3.90 3.28
C CYS A 73 -7.37 -3.19 2.69
N ASP A 74 -7.61 -1.98 3.17
CA ASP A 74 -8.66 -1.12 2.64
C ASP A 74 -8.17 -0.33 1.44
N ALA A 75 -6.86 -0.14 1.34
CA ALA A 75 -6.27 0.70 0.29
C ALA A 75 -4.86 0.24 -0.09
N ILE A 76 -4.45 0.64 -1.28
CA ILE A 76 -3.08 0.52 -1.74
C ILE A 76 -2.58 1.92 -2.12
N TYR A 77 -1.33 2.21 -1.75
CA TYR A 77 -0.67 3.49 -2.03
C TYR A 77 0.49 3.27 -2.98
N LEU A 78 0.39 3.81 -4.18
CA LEU A 78 1.36 3.58 -5.24
C LEU A 78 2.43 4.67 -5.25
N LEU A 79 3.67 4.29 -5.00
CA LEU A 79 4.81 5.21 -5.04
C LEU A 79 5.17 5.57 -6.47
N GLU A 80 5.85 6.70 -6.63
CA GLU A 80 6.40 7.11 -7.93
C GLU A 80 7.22 5.97 -8.54
N GLY A 81 7.10 5.81 -9.86
CA GLY A 81 7.80 4.75 -10.57
C GLY A 81 7.06 3.42 -10.58
N TRP A 82 5.87 3.35 -10.03
CA TRP A 82 5.13 2.11 -9.94
C TRP A 82 4.83 1.46 -11.30
N LYS A 83 4.68 2.29 -12.33
CA LYS A 83 4.34 1.78 -13.67
C LYS A 83 5.45 0.95 -14.30
N GLU A 84 6.68 1.14 -13.87
CA GLU A 84 7.83 0.43 -14.39
C GLU A 84 8.14 -0.86 -13.62
N SER A 85 7.35 -1.16 -12.60
CA SER A 85 7.57 -2.33 -11.75
C SER A 85 6.52 -3.41 -12.00
N ASP A 86 6.95 -4.55 -12.52
CA ASP A 86 6.04 -5.69 -12.74
C ASP A 86 5.48 -6.21 -11.42
N GLY A 87 6.28 -6.19 -10.36
CA GLY A 87 5.83 -6.59 -9.03
C GLY A 87 4.69 -5.71 -8.53
N VAL A 88 4.82 -4.40 -8.70
CA VAL A 88 3.76 -3.46 -8.29
C VAL A 88 2.51 -3.65 -9.12
N LYS A 89 2.66 -3.91 -10.42
CA LYS A 89 1.49 -4.16 -11.28
C LYS A 89 0.71 -5.39 -10.80
N ALA A 90 1.42 -6.43 -10.39
CA ALA A 90 0.77 -7.63 -9.84
C ALA A 90 0.06 -7.32 -8.52
N GLU A 91 0.67 -6.51 -7.66
CA GLU A 91 0.04 -6.08 -6.41
C GLU A 91 -1.20 -5.24 -6.68
N LEU A 92 -1.13 -4.35 -7.66
CA LEU A 92 -2.26 -3.51 -8.05
C LEU A 92 -3.43 -4.35 -8.56
N VAL A 93 -3.16 -5.36 -9.38
CA VAL A 93 -4.20 -6.28 -9.86
C VAL A 93 -4.87 -6.96 -8.68
N THR A 94 -4.11 -7.41 -7.71
CA THR A 94 -4.65 -8.02 -6.48
C THR A 94 -5.54 -7.03 -5.74
N ALA A 95 -5.07 -5.79 -5.57
CA ALA A 95 -5.82 -4.77 -4.86
C ALA A 95 -7.14 -4.45 -5.56
N ILE A 96 -7.13 -4.35 -6.88
CA ILE A 96 -8.34 -4.12 -7.66
C ILE A 96 -9.32 -5.27 -7.46
N GLY A 97 -8.83 -6.51 -7.48
CA GLY A 97 -9.67 -7.69 -7.29
C GLY A 97 -10.35 -7.76 -5.94
N PHE A 98 -9.80 -7.11 -4.94
CA PHE A 98 -10.38 -7.06 -3.59
C PHE A 98 -10.96 -5.69 -3.23
N ASP A 99 -11.23 -4.87 -4.24
CA ASP A 99 -11.89 -3.57 -4.09
C ASP A 99 -11.17 -2.60 -3.17
N CYS A 100 -9.85 -2.68 -3.08
CA CYS A 100 -9.08 -1.69 -2.35
C CYS A 100 -9.18 -0.33 -3.02
N MET A 101 -9.24 0.73 -2.23
CA MET A 101 -9.08 2.07 -2.77
C MET A 101 -7.64 2.26 -3.24
N ILE A 102 -7.46 2.99 -4.32
CA ILE A 102 -6.15 3.21 -4.92
C ILE A 102 -5.77 4.67 -4.76
N PHE A 103 -4.65 4.91 -4.08
CA PHE A 103 -4.09 6.25 -3.94
C PHE A 103 -2.73 6.30 -4.63
N LEU A 104 -2.46 7.40 -5.30
CA LEU A 104 -1.17 7.63 -5.95
C LEU A 104 -0.36 8.61 -5.10
N GLU A 105 0.94 8.37 -4.99
CA GLU A 105 1.82 9.30 -4.30
C GLU A 105 1.76 10.70 -4.93
N SER A 106 1.56 10.76 -6.25
CA SER A 106 1.45 12.02 -6.99
C SER A 106 0.15 12.76 -6.74
N GLU A 107 -0.81 12.16 -6.05
CA GLU A 107 -2.11 12.77 -5.78
C GLU A 107 -2.29 13.03 -4.30
N ASP A 108 -3.00 14.10 -3.98
CA ASP A 108 -3.40 14.38 -2.61
C ASP A 108 -4.50 13.41 -2.20
N ILE A 109 -4.33 12.76 -1.05
CA ILE A 109 -5.29 11.78 -0.56
C ILE A 109 -6.66 12.44 -0.32
N GLU A 110 -6.69 13.65 0.22
CA GLU A 110 -7.95 14.35 0.47
C GLU A 110 -8.68 14.64 -0.83
N ALA A 111 -7.97 15.11 -1.83
CA ALA A 111 -8.58 15.38 -3.14
C ALA A 111 -9.13 14.10 -3.75
N ARG A 112 -8.41 12.98 -3.58
CA ARG A 112 -8.86 11.68 -4.09
C ARG A 112 -10.13 11.23 -3.38
N GLN A 113 -10.20 11.40 -2.08
CA GLN A 113 -11.38 11.02 -1.30
C GLN A 113 -12.59 11.85 -1.70
N GLU A 114 -12.42 13.15 -1.93
CA GLU A 114 -13.50 14.00 -2.40
C GLU A 114 -14.01 13.56 -3.77
N LYS A 115 -13.10 13.21 -4.68
CA LYS A 115 -13.45 12.74 -6.01
C LYS A 115 -14.28 11.47 -5.95
N GLU A 116 -13.90 10.53 -5.11
CA GLU A 116 -14.65 9.28 -4.93
C GLU A 116 -16.03 9.56 -4.36
N HIS A 117 -16.13 10.48 -3.43
CA HIS A 117 -17.41 10.88 -2.86
C HIS A 117 -18.35 11.43 -3.93
N LYS A 118 -17.85 12.31 -4.79
CA LYS A 118 -18.63 12.88 -5.88
C LYS A 118 -19.12 11.83 -6.88
N ASN A 119 -18.37 10.74 -7.01
CA ASN A 119 -18.71 9.66 -7.92
C ASN A 119 -19.65 8.63 -7.27
N GLY A 120 -20.17 8.91 -6.09
CA GLY A 120 -21.12 8.03 -5.43
C GLY A 120 -20.49 6.88 -4.66
N ARG A 121 -19.18 6.82 -4.58
CA ARG A 121 -18.51 5.81 -3.78
C ARG A 121 -18.50 6.27 -2.32
N THR A 122 -18.52 5.30 -1.39
CA THR A 122 -18.49 5.62 0.03
C THR A 122 -17.07 5.94 0.44
N PRO A 123 -16.76 7.20 0.71
CA PRO A 123 -15.40 7.57 1.06
C PRO A 123 -15.14 7.33 2.53
N TRP A 124 -13.86 7.27 2.86
CA TRP A 124 -13.42 7.33 4.24
C TRP A 124 -13.30 8.80 4.64
N ASP A 125 -13.00 9.02 5.93
CA ASP A 125 -12.66 10.32 6.44
C ASP A 125 -11.37 10.85 5.81
N HIS A 126 -11.20 12.17 5.85
CA HIS A 126 -10.02 12.83 5.32
C HIS A 126 -8.73 12.36 5.96
N ASP A 127 -8.78 11.90 7.20
CA ASP A 127 -7.60 11.45 7.92
C ASP A 127 -7.41 9.94 7.86
N GLY A 128 -8.21 9.25 7.05
CA GLY A 128 -8.13 7.81 6.92
C GLY A 128 -8.90 7.04 7.96
N ALA A 129 -9.60 7.71 8.86
CA ALA A 129 -10.41 7.09 9.89
C ALA A 129 -11.88 7.12 9.50
N GLU A 130 -12.67 6.22 10.11
CA GLU A 130 -14.11 6.24 9.91
C GLU A 130 -14.72 7.44 10.62
N THR A 131 -15.69 8.08 9.96
CA THR A 131 -16.48 9.11 10.62
C THR A 131 -17.31 8.47 11.72
N PRO A 132 -17.49 9.14 12.86
CA PRO A 132 -18.32 8.57 13.92
C PRO A 132 -19.71 8.17 13.48
N GLY A 133 -20.32 8.95 12.62
CA GLY A 133 -21.65 8.62 12.10
C GLY A 133 -21.64 7.50 11.07
N ALA A 134 -20.55 7.38 10.32
CA ALA A 134 -20.42 6.36 9.29
C ALA A 134 -19.95 5.04 9.86
N GLY A 135 -19.24 5.07 10.96
CA GLY A 135 -18.70 3.87 11.56
C GLY A 135 -19.73 2.86 11.96
N VAL A 136 -20.94 3.28 12.07
CA VAL A 136 -22.04 2.39 12.45
C VAL A 136 -22.26 1.27 11.47
N HIS A 137 -21.96 1.54 10.23
CA HIS A 137 -22.24 0.57 9.19
C HIS A 137 -21.19 -0.51 9.05
N SER A 138 -20.13 -0.36 9.67
CA SER A 138 -19.00 -1.26 9.42
C SER A 138 -19.22 -2.68 9.72
#